data_87d62d6cd3875e0ece7dba5c12aaab63
#
_entry.id   87d62d6cd3875e0ece7dba5c12aaab63
#
_cell.length_a   1.000
_cell.length_b   1.000
_cell.length_c   1.000
_cell.angle_alpha   90.00
_cell.angle_beta   90.00
_cell.angle_gamma   90.00
#
_symmetry.space_group_name_H-M   'P 1'
#
loop_
_entity.id
_entity.type
_entity.pdbx_description
1 polymer ?
#
loop_
_entity_poly.entity_id
_entity_poly.type
_entity_poly.pdbx_seq_one_letter_code
_entity_poly.pdbx_strand_id
1 'polypeptide(L)' 'MQSKTKPVLAKAIETTPDALILIMETGSVSIPWEKCSERLARASWIERNRAELSPSGHGIHWPLIDEDLAVGPLFFLGLP' A
#
# COMPACT_ATOMS: atom_id res chain seq x y z
N MET A 1 -23.43 -11.13 -17.83
CA MET A 1 -22.62 -11.40 -17.65
C MET A 1 -21.89 -11.03 -16.69
N GLN A 2 -21.20 -11.24 -16.35
CA GLN A 2 -20.60 -10.78 -15.39
C GLN A 2 -19.38 -10.21 -15.66
N SER A 3 -19.01 -9.16 -15.09
CA SER A 3 -17.75 -8.62 -15.34
C SER A 3 -16.72 -9.45 -14.63
N LYS A 4 -15.59 -9.54 -15.24
CA LYS A 4 -14.51 -10.27 -14.68
C LYS A 4 -13.50 -9.37 -14.14
N THR A 5 -13.87 -8.44 -13.32
CA THR A 5 -12.92 -7.53 -12.71
C THR A 5 -11.98 -8.31 -11.82
N LYS A 6 -10.71 -8.27 -12.13
CA LYS A 6 -9.72 -8.90 -11.29
C LYS A 6 -9.44 -8.05 -10.08
N PRO A 7 -9.22 -8.65 -8.92
CA PRO A 7 -8.84 -7.88 -7.76
C PRO A 7 -7.46 -7.23 -7.97
N VAL A 8 -7.27 -6.06 -7.39
CA VAL A 8 -5.99 -5.38 -7.46
C VAL A 8 -5.13 -5.92 -6.33
N LEU A 9 -4.09 -6.65 -6.69
CA LEU A 9 -3.22 -7.31 -5.72
C LEU A 9 -1.79 -6.83 -5.91
N ALA A 10 -1.07 -6.68 -4.79
CA ALA A 10 0.35 -6.39 -4.83
C ALA A 10 1.13 -7.67 -4.68
N LYS A 11 2.23 -7.79 -5.41
CA LYS A 11 3.15 -8.90 -5.29
C LYS A 11 4.13 -8.67 -4.16
N ALA A 12 4.46 -7.42 -3.92
CA ALA A 12 5.40 -7.02 -2.87
C ALA A 12 5.20 -5.56 -2.59
N ILE A 13 5.79 -5.09 -1.50
CA ILE A 13 5.79 -3.67 -1.17
C ILE A 13 7.19 -3.26 -0.80
N GLU A 14 7.49 -1.98 -1.00
CA GLU A 14 8.73 -1.38 -0.54
C GLU A 14 8.39 -0.07 0.15
N THR A 15 9.20 0.31 1.10
CA THR A 15 9.01 1.57 1.81
C THR A 15 10.23 2.44 1.61
N THR A 16 10.00 3.72 1.39
CA THR A 16 11.06 4.72 1.30
C THR A 16 10.71 5.84 2.26
N PRO A 17 11.64 6.74 2.57
CA PRO A 17 11.31 7.87 3.44
C PRO A 17 10.17 8.72 2.90
N ASP A 18 9.96 8.73 1.58
CA ASP A 18 8.96 9.61 0.97
C ASP A 18 7.68 8.91 0.57
N ALA A 19 7.70 7.60 0.39
CA ALA A 19 6.55 6.95 -0.23
C ALA A 19 6.51 5.46 0.06
N LEU A 20 5.31 4.92 -0.07
CA LEU A 20 5.06 3.50 -0.13
C LEU A 20 5.05 3.10 -1.60
N ILE A 21 5.73 2.02 -1.93
CA ILE A 21 5.77 1.52 -3.30
C ILE A 21 5.06 0.19 -3.36
N LEU A 22 4.03 0.11 -4.19
CA LEU A 22 3.33 -1.14 -4.47
C LEU A 22 3.93 -1.76 -5.71
N ILE A 23 4.40 -2.99 -5.60
CA ILE A 23 4.95 -3.71 -6.74
C ILE A 23 3.85 -4.61 -7.25
N MET A 24 3.36 -4.28 -8.43
CA MET A 24 2.26 -4.98 -9.06
C MET A 24 2.80 -5.87 -10.17
N GLU A 25 1.92 -6.67 -10.74
CA GLU A 25 2.34 -7.56 -11.82
C GLU A 25 2.84 -6.79 -13.04
N THR A 26 2.24 -5.65 -13.31
CA THR A 26 2.55 -4.89 -14.52
C THR A 26 3.46 -3.71 -14.27
N GLY A 27 3.97 -3.56 -13.06
CA GLY A 27 4.84 -2.42 -12.74
C GLY A 27 4.66 -2.00 -11.31
N SER A 28 5.20 -0.85 -10.95
CA SER A 28 5.10 -0.36 -9.58
C SER A 28 4.42 0.99 -9.54
N VAL A 29 3.83 1.29 -8.37
CA VAL A 29 3.12 2.53 -8.13
C VAL A 29 3.63 3.09 -6.81
N SER A 30 3.93 4.37 -6.80
CA SER A 30 4.46 5.05 -5.63
C SER A 30 3.40 5.97 -5.05
N ILE A 31 3.14 5.84 -3.75
CA ILE A 31 2.14 6.66 -3.08
C ILE A 31 2.82 7.41 -1.93
N PRO A 32 2.85 8.73 -1.97
CA PRO A 32 3.40 9.50 -0.84
C PRO A 32 2.67 9.15 0.45
N TRP A 33 3.42 9.14 1.55
CA TRP A 33 2.83 8.73 2.83
C TRP A 33 1.63 9.58 3.22
N GLU A 34 1.67 10.87 2.88
CA GLU A 34 0.56 11.77 3.19
C GLU A 34 -0.73 11.37 2.50
N LYS A 35 -0.62 10.68 1.36
CA LYS A 35 -1.80 10.24 0.63
C LYS A 35 -2.26 8.85 1.03
N CYS A 36 -1.43 8.10 1.74
CA CYS A 36 -1.81 6.77 2.20
C CYS A 36 -2.89 6.87 3.26
N SER A 37 -2.61 7.60 4.33
CA SER A 37 -3.56 7.84 5.40
C SER A 37 -2.99 8.90 6.32
N GLU A 38 -3.86 9.50 7.12
CA GLU A 38 -3.44 10.50 8.09
C GLU A 38 -2.51 9.89 9.13
N ARG A 39 -2.81 8.67 9.55
CA ARG A 39 -1.97 7.99 10.53
C ARG A 39 -0.57 7.76 10.00
N LEU A 40 -0.46 7.34 8.74
CA LEU A 40 0.85 7.14 8.13
C LEU A 40 1.55 8.45 7.83
N ALA A 41 0.79 9.50 7.52
CA ALA A 41 1.38 10.81 7.30
C ALA A 41 2.11 11.32 8.54
N ARG A 42 1.62 10.94 9.73
CA ARG A 42 2.21 11.37 11.00
C ARG A 42 3.20 10.37 11.58
N ALA A 43 3.35 9.22 10.95
CA ALA A 43 4.16 8.16 11.50
C ALA A 43 5.65 8.43 11.32
N SER A 44 6.46 7.82 12.17
CA SER A 44 7.90 7.88 12.05
C SER A 44 8.37 6.93 10.96
N TRP A 45 9.62 7.06 10.56
CA TRP A 45 10.19 6.16 9.58
C TRP A 45 10.17 4.71 10.06
N ILE A 46 10.49 4.48 11.33
CA ILE A 46 10.46 3.14 11.89
C ILE A 46 9.07 2.53 11.75
N GLU A 47 8.04 3.32 12.06
CA GLU A 47 6.66 2.85 11.96
C GLU A 47 6.25 2.57 10.53
N ARG A 48 6.60 3.46 9.61
CA ARG A 48 6.28 3.28 8.20
C ARG A 48 6.99 2.08 7.61
N ASN A 49 8.22 1.83 8.04
CA ASN A 49 9.04 0.77 7.49
C ASN A 49 8.60 -0.62 7.95
N ARG A 50 7.79 -0.69 9.00
CA ARG A 50 7.29 -1.97 9.49
C ARG A 50 5.96 -2.31 8.84
N ALA A 51 5.94 -2.32 7.53
CA ALA A 51 4.76 -2.64 6.75
C ALA A 51 4.77 -4.13 6.40
N GLU A 52 3.61 -4.76 6.48
CA GLU A 52 3.46 -6.18 6.20
C GLU A 52 2.37 -6.38 5.17
N LEU A 53 2.73 -6.92 4.02
CA LEU A 53 1.76 -7.22 2.98
C LEU A 53 1.08 -8.55 3.34
N SER A 54 -0.25 -8.59 3.21
CA SER A 54 -0.99 -9.82 3.47
C SER A 54 -0.57 -10.90 2.47
N PRO A 55 -0.67 -12.18 2.83
CA PRO A 55 -0.28 -13.25 1.92
C PRO A 55 -1.03 -13.22 0.59
N SER A 56 -2.26 -12.74 0.60
CA SER A 56 -3.05 -12.66 -0.62
C SER A 56 -2.71 -11.45 -1.47
N GLY A 57 -1.98 -10.47 -0.93
CA GLY A 57 -1.67 -9.23 -1.65
C GLY A 57 -2.77 -8.21 -1.62
N HIS A 58 -3.83 -8.42 -0.82
CA HIS A 58 -4.99 -7.51 -0.78
C HIS A 58 -4.79 -6.34 0.15
N GLY A 59 -4.02 -6.49 1.20
CA GLY A 59 -3.94 -5.47 2.24
C GLY A 59 -2.55 -5.36 2.83
N ILE A 60 -2.31 -4.25 3.51
CA ILE A 60 -1.05 -3.96 4.17
C ILE A 60 -1.36 -3.58 5.60
N HIS A 61 -0.60 -4.15 6.53
CA HIS A 61 -0.75 -3.89 7.95
C HIS A 61 0.52 -3.23 8.49
N TRP A 62 0.35 -2.20 9.32
CA TRP A 62 1.44 -1.54 10.03
C TRP A 62 1.25 -1.79 11.52
N PRO A 63 1.92 -2.81 12.06
CA PRO A 63 1.62 -3.23 13.45
C PRO A 63 1.98 -2.19 14.50
N LEU A 64 2.98 -1.36 14.26
CA LEU A 64 3.40 -0.41 15.29
C LEU A 64 2.39 0.71 15.50
N ILE A 65 1.54 0.98 14.53
CA ILE A 65 0.53 2.03 14.64
C ILE A 65 -0.87 1.49 14.40
N ASP A 66 -1.00 0.16 14.33
CA ASP A 66 -2.29 -0.52 14.17
C ASP A 66 -3.07 0.06 13.00
N GLU A 67 -2.41 0.19 11.85
CA GLU A 67 -3.05 0.69 10.64
C GLU A 67 -3.16 -0.42 9.62
N ASP A 68 -4.31 -0.48 8.95
CA ASP A 68 -4.56 -1.45 7.88
C ASP A 68 -5.12 -0.71 6.69
N LEU A 69 -4.54 -0.93 5.52
CA LEU A 69 -5.03 -0.30 4.30
C LEU A 69 -5.17 -1.35 3.20
N ALA A 70 -6.19 -1.19 2.39
CA ALA A 70 -6.42 -2.08 1.26
C ALA A 70 -5.55 -1.65 0.08
N VAL A 71 -4.99 -2.62 -0.63
CA VAL A 71 -4.12 -2.35 -1.76
C VAL A 71 -4.86 -1.69 -2.90
N GLY A 72 -6.11 -2.11 -3.17
CA GLY A 72 -6.87 -1.56 -4.29
C GLY A 72 -7.00 -0.05 -4.25
N PRO A 73 -7.57 0.51 -3.18
CA PRO A 73 -7.67 1.97 -3.08
C PRO A 73 -6.33 2.67 -3.12
N LEU A 74 -5.29 2.09 -2.49
CA LEU A 74 -3.96 2.69 -2.53
C LEU A 74 -3.43 2.74 -3.95
N PHE A 75 -3.63 1.68 -4.72
CA PHE A 75 -3.16 1.63 -6.08
C PHE A 75 -3.72 2.80 -6.89
N PHE A 76 -5.02 3.08 -6.75
CA PHE A 76 -5.62 4.18 -7.49
C PHE A 76 -5.10 5.53 -7.04
N LEU A 77 -4.75 5.67 -5.77
CA LEU A 77 -4.18 6.92 -5.29
C LEU A 77 -2.82 7.22 -5.89
N GLY A 78 -2.08 6.19 -6.29
CA GLY A 78 -0.77 6.36 -6.88
C GLY A 78 -0.75 6.54 -8.38
N LEU A 79 -1.91 6.43 -9.03
CA LEU A 79 -1.98 6.61 -10.48
C LEU A 79 -1.92 8.08 -10.84
N PRO A 80 -1.29 8.42 -11.98
CA PRO A 80 -1.25 9.82 -12.44
C PRO A 80 -2.61 10.35 -12.84
#